data_18a78f56a9b41d639667adfd3a7f7253
#
_entry.id   18a78f56a9b41d639667adfd3a7f7253
#
_cell.length_a   1.000
_cell.length_b   1.000
_cell.length_c   1.000
_cell.angle_alpha   90.00
_cell.angle_beta   90.00
_cell.angle_gamma   90.00
#
_symmetry.space_group_name_H-M   'P 1'
#
loop_
_entity.id
_entity.type
_entity.pdbx_description
1 polymer ?
#
loop_
_entity_poly.entity_id
_entity_poly.type
_entity_poly.pdbx_seq_one_letter_code
_entity_poly.pdbx_strand_id
1 'polypeptide(L)'
;LTSESLAHITMVALIAAIAATAFEGMSWGGLDNLFVPVGTLLVLTQVDGQTETQLSHTLAIFCGVFLLILALKRLSTLEGGAALAVVGYMYVCYMLGGLAWLLLPVVLYASYRRLMPKRFAKIVSTHSIFGVLSVASVGIFWLLASHKSNAYIYPYATALATHGAIIASAHIHLNAFDDCANWDKLKLYAIGCSVLKSWSLIFIPLMFLTGFTTDHVVKLFLAPIWIFVATALFVTTTKVGPDFRNSSSRWIKQGVCAALGSALALVGTI
;
A
#
# COMPACT_ATOMS: atom_id res chain seq x y z
N LEU A 1 -20.92 -4.01 35.40
CA LEU A 1 -20.54 -4.98 34.35
C LEU A 1 -21.81 -5.25 33.56
N THR A 2 -22.00 -4.57 32.42
CA THR A 2 -23.04 -4.92 31.46
C THR A 2 -22.73 -6.31 30.92
N SER A 3 -23.68 -7.24 31.00
CA SER A 3 -23.53 -8.58 30.41
C SER A 3 -23.51 -8.41 28.89
N GLU A 4 -22.32 -8.39 28.33
CA GLU A 4 -22.14 -8.43 26.87
C GLU A 4 -22.85 -9.68 26.32
N SER A 5 -23.50 -9.53 25.17
CA SER A 5 -24.18 -10.67 24.55
C SER A 5 -23.13 -11.69 24.06
N LEU A 6 -23.51 -12.98 24.01
CA LEU A 6 -22.64 -14.01 23.45
C LEU A 6 -22.25 -13.70 22.00
N ALA A 7 -23.14 -13.07 21.23
CA ALA A 7 -22.88 -12.65 19.86
C ALA A 7 -21.77 -11.58 19.80
N HIS A 8 -21.82 -10.57 20.69
CA HIS A 8 -20.80 -9.53 20.79
C HIS A 8 -19.42 -10.13 21.08
N ILE A 9 -19.32 -10.94 22.14
CA ILE A 9 -18.06 -11.61 22.54
C ILE A 9 -17.51 -12.48 21.40
N THR A 10 -18.38 -13.22 20.71
CA THR A 10 -17.97 -14.07 19.59
C THR A 10 -17.41 -13.24 18.43
N MET A 11 -18.05 -12.13 18.06
CA MET A 11 -17.57 -11.26 16.98
C MET A 11 -16.21 -10.63 17.32
N VAL A 12 -16.03 -10.10 18.54
CA VAL A 12 -14.74 -9.55 18.99
C VAL A 12 -13.65 -10.62 18.93
N ALA A 13 -13.93 -11.83 19.45
CA ALA A 13 -12.98 -12.94 19.42
C ALA A 13 -12.59 -13.34 17.98
N LEU A 14 -13.55 -13.40 17.05
CA LEU A 14 -13.28 -13.70 15.63
C LEU A 14 -12.43 -12.61 14.98
N ILE A 15 -12.76 -11.33 15.18
CA ILE A 15 -11.99 -10.21 14.64
C ILE A 15 -10.54 -10.27 15.17
N ALA A 16 -10.36 -10.47 16.47
CA ALA A 16 -9.04 -10.58 17.09
C ALA A 16 -8.24 -11.79 16.55
N ALA A 17 -8.89 -12.95 16.39
CA ALA A 17 -8.25 -14.15 15.85
C ALA A 17 -7.81 -13.98 14.40
N ILE A 18 -8.65 -13.39 13.53
CA ILE A 18 -8.32 -13.11 12.13
C ILE A 18 -7.15 -12.13 12.06
N ALA A 19 -7.17 -11.06 12.86
CA ALA A 19 -6.11 -10.08 12.91
C ALA A 19 -4.78 -10.69 13.40
N ALA A 20 -4.81 -11.44 14.52
CA ALA A 20 -3.62 -12.11 15.06
C ALA A 20 -3.00 -13.06 14.03
N THR A 21 -3.81 -13.85 13.32
CA THR A 21 -3.35 -14.76 12.27
C THR A 21 -2.67 -13.98 11.11
N ALA A 22 -3.22 -12.82 10.73
CA ALA A 22 -2.60 -11.99 9.70
C ALA A 22 -1.26 -11.41 10.17
N PHE A 23 -1.18 -10.91 11.42
CA PHE A 23 0.04 -10.36 12.00
C PHE A 23 1.13 -11.42 12.22
N GLU A 24 0.74 -12.63 12.64
CA GLU A 24 1.65 -13.77 12.76
C GLU A 24 2.22 -14.16 11.39
N GLY A 25 1.35 -14.33 10.39
CA GLY A 25 1.77 -14.74 9.05
C GLY A 25 2.60 -13.71 8.28
N MET A 26 2.57 -12.44 8.67
CA MET A 26 3.45 -11.39 8.11
C MET A 26 4.78 -11.28 8.85
N SER A 27 4.97 -11.97 9.95
CA SER A 27 6.16 -11.86 10.77
C SER A 27 7.30 -12.71 10.23
N TRP A 28 8.53 -12.24 10.42
CA TRP A 28 9.74 -12.98 10.12
C TRP A 28 10.81 -12.68 11.17
N GLY A 29 11.73 -13.62 11.40
CA GLY A 29 12.89 -13.41 12.27
C GLY A 29 12.57 -13.06 13.72
N GLY A 30 11.44 -13.55 14.28
CA GLY A 30 11.02 -13.31 15.67
C GLY A 30 10.23 -12.00 15.88
N LEU A 31 9.85 -11.30 14.80
CA LEU A 31 9.02 -10.10 14.89
C LEU A 31 7.54 -10.39 15.20
N ASP A 32 7.11 -11.64 15.21
CA ASP A 32 5.83 -12.12 15.72
C ASP A 32 5.60 -11.65 17.16
N ASN A 33 6.63 -11.69 18.01
CA ASN A 33 6.58 -11.19 19.39
C ASN A 33 6.27 -9.68 19.49
N LEU A 34 6.40 -8.92 18.41
CA LEU A 34 6.02 -7.52 18.32
C LEU A 34 4.72 -7.32 17.55
N PHE A 35 4.62 -7.87 16.34
CA PHE A 35 3.49 -7.59 15.44
C PHE A 35 2.18 -8.21 15.93
N VAL A 36 2.22 -9.42 16.50
CA VAL A 36 0.99 -10.06 17.01
C VAL A 36 0.41 -9.30 18.21
N PRO A 37 1.15 -9.04 19.31
CA PRO A 37 0.55 -8.34 20.44
C PRO A 37 0.19 -6.89 20.13
N VAL A 38 1.06 -6.15 19.45
CA VAL A 38 0.79 -4.73 19.12
C VAL A 38 -0.35 -4.59 18.13
N GLY A 39 -0.37 -5.40 17.06
CA GLY A 39 -1.43 -5.38 16.07
C GLY A 39 -2.78 -5.84 16.65
N THR A 40 -2.79 -6.89 17.46
CA THR A 40 -4.02 -7.38 18.12
C THR A 40 -4.54 -6.35 19.13
N LEU A 41 -3.65 -5.74 19.93
CA LEU A 41 -4.03 -4.66 20.84
C LEU A 41 -4.66 -3.48 20.09
N LEU A 42 -4.05 -3.05 18.99
CA LEU A 42 -4.59 -2.00 18.14
C LEU A 42 -6.00 -2.34 17.65
N VAL A 43 -6.24 -3.56 17.19
CA VAL A 43 -7.55 -4.01 16.74
C VAL A 43 -8.55 -4.03 17.92
N LEU A 44 -8.18 -4.61 19.05
CA LEU A 44 -9.04 -4.65 20.23
C LEU A 44 -9.42 -3.26 20.73
N THR A 45 -8.48 -2.31 20.78
CA THR A 45 -8.77 -0.91 21.16
C THR A 45 -9.70 -0.18 20.18
N GLN A 46 -9.74 -0.60 18.91
CA GLN A 46 -10.64 -0.01 17.93
C GLN A 46 -12.04 -0.64 17.93
N VAL A 47 -12.17 -1.91 18.32
CA VAL A 47 -13.48 -2.58 18.43
C VAL A 47 -14.13 -2.41 19.82
N ASP A 48 -13.36 -1.94 20.80
CA ASP A 48 -13.89 -1.63 22.13
C ASP A 48 -15.00 -0.58 22.05
N GLY A 49 -16.13 -0.86 22.72
CA GLY A 49 -17.32 0.00 22.68
C GLY A 49 -18.11 0.01 21.38
N GLN A 50 -17.74 -0.79 20.35
CA GLN A 50 -18.55 -0.92 19.13
C GLN A 50 -19.85 -1.69 19.40
N THR A 51 -20.92 -1.29 18.71
CA THR A 51 -22.19 -2.04 18.71
C THR A 51 -22.06 -3.34 17.90
N GLU A 52 -22.96 -4.31 18.11
CA GLU A 52 -22.98 -5.56 17.34
C GLU A 52 -23.06 -5.32 15.82
N THR A 53 -23.81 -4.30 15.38
CA THR A 53 -23.90 -3.93 13.97
C THR A 53 -22.55 -3.42 13.45
N GLN A 54 -21.82 -2.61 14.23
CA GLN A 54 -20.49 -2.14 13.83
C GLN A 54 -19.47 -3.28 13.80
N LEU A 55 -19.51 -4.19 14.77
CA LEU A 55 -18.67 -5.38 14.80
C LEU A 55 -18.94 -6.30 13.61
N SER A 56 -20.22 -6.49 13.24
CA SER A 56 -20.57 -7.30 12.07
C SER A 56 -20.04 -6.68 10.77
N HIS A 57 -20.08 -5.35 10.62
CA HIS A 57 -19.47 -4.64 9.49
C HIS A 57 -17.94 -4.80 9.48
N THR A 58 -17.29 -4.65 10.63
CA THR A 58 -15.85 -4.83 10.76
C THR A 58 -15.43 -6.25 10.38
N LEU A 59 -16.15 -7.26 10.88
CA LEU A 59 -15.92 -8.66 10.54
C LEU A 59 -16.12 -8.92 9.05
N ALA A 60 -17.19 -8.39 8.46
CA ALA A 60 -17.45 -8.51 7.03
C ALA A 60 -16.33 -7.90 6.18
N ILE A 61 -15.79 -6.74 6.57
CA ILE A 61 -14.66 -6.10 5.88
C ILE A 61 -13.40 -6.93 6.03
N PHE A 62 -13.10 -7.46 7.24
CA PHE A 62 -11.93 -8.32 7.45
C PHE A 62 -12.00 -9.58 6.59
N CYS A 63 -13.14 -10.27 6.59
CA CYS A 63 -13.37 -11.43 5.73
C CYS A 63 -13.29 -11.04 4.24
N GLY A 64 -13.89 -9.91 3.86
CA GLY A 64 -13.88 -9.42 2.48
C GLY A 64 -12.47 -9.12 1.97
N VAL A 65 -11.63 -8.45 2.75
CA VAL A 65 -10.22 -8.20 2.43
C VAL A 65 -9.45 -9.50 2.28
N PHE A 66 -9.61 -10.42 3.21
CA PHE A 66 -8.92 -11.72 3.16
C PHE A 66 -9.32 -12.51 1.91
N LEU A 67 -10.62 -12.61 1.63
CA LEU A 67 -11.14 -13.31 0.43
C LEU A 67 -10.70 -12.63 -0.86
N LEU A 68 -10.65 -11.29 -0.90
CA LEU A 68 -10.14 -10.55 -2.04
C LEU A 68 -8.67 -10.89 -2.33
N ILE A 69 -7.83 -10.91 -1.30
CA ILE A 69 -6.41 -11.25 -1.44
C ILE A 69 -6.25 -12.70 -1.92
N LEU A 70 -7.03 -13.64 -1.37
CA LEU A 70 -7.05 -15.03 -1.83
C LEU A 70 -7.48 -15.16 -3.30
N ALA A 71 -8.55 -14.49 -3.69
CA ALA A 71 -9.07 -14.51 -5.07
C ALA A 71 -8.05 -13.95 -6.07
N LEU A 72 -7.35 -12.88 -5.68
CA LEU A 72 -6.34 -12.24 -6.51
C LEU A 72 -4.94 -12.87 -6.38
N LYS A 73 -4.74 -13.85 -5.49
CA LYS A 73 -3.43 -14.47 -5.24
C LYS A 73 -2.81 -15.04 -6.54
N ARG A 74 -3.60 -15.67 -7.41
CA ARG A 74 -3.14 -16.20 -8.71
C ARG A 74 -2.69 -15.11 -9.68
N LEU A 75 -3.16 -13.89 -9.48
CA LEU A 75 -2.80 -12.71 -10.27
C LEU A 75 -1.69 -11.90 -9.60
N SER A 76 -1.36 -12.19 -8.35
CA SER A 76 -0.36 -11.49 -7.56
C SER A 76 1.02 -12.13 -7.74
N THR A 77 2.05 -11.30 -7.58
CA THR A 77 3.44 -11.72 -7.55
C THR A 77 4.00 -11.79 -6.13
N LEU A 78 3.12 -11.74 -5.11
CA LEU A 78 3.49 -11.77 -3.71
C LEU A 78 3.72 -13.21 -3.23
N GLU A 79 4.76 -13.42 -2.43
CA GLU A 79 4.94 -14.63 -1.62
C GLU A 79 3.85 -14.75 -0.55
N GLY A 80 3.69 -15.93 0.05
CA GLY A 80 2.63 -16.18 1.03
C GLY A 80 2.62 -15.21 2.21
N GLY A 81 3.78 -15.00 2.86
CA GLY A 81 3.95 -14.05 3.94
C GLY A 81 3.72 -12.60 3.51
N ALA A 82 4.15 -12.24 2.30
CA ALA A 82 3.89 -10.91 1.74
C ALA A 82 2.39 -10.67 1.48
N ALA A 83 1.63 -11.69 1.06
CA ALA A 83 0.19 -11.58 0.89
C ALA A 83 -0.53 -11.34 2.24
N LEU A 84 -0.11 -12.04 3.30
CA LEU A 84 -0.62 -11.82 4.66
C LEU A 84 -0.22 -10.44 5.20
N ALA A 85 0.98 -9.95 4.88
CA ALA A 85 1.39 -8.59 5.22
C ALA A 85 0.49 -7.53 4.54
N VAL A 86 0.04 -7.74 3.32
CA VAL A 86 -0.96 -6.87 2.66
C VAL A 86 -2.28 -6.91 3.40
N VAL A 87 -2.75 -8.10 3.83
CA VAL A 87 -3.98 -8.23 4.63
C VAL A 87 -3.85 -7.45 5.94
N GLY A 88 -2.77 -7.67 6.70
CA GLY A 88 -2.52 -6.96 7.96
C GLY A 88 -2.45 -5.45 7.77
N TYR A 89 -1.75 -4.97 6.72
CA TYR A 89 -1.70 -3.55 6.39
C TYR A 89 -3.08 -2.98 6.06
N MET A 90 -3.90 -3.68 5.28
CA MET A 90 -5.26 -3.26 4.95
C MET A 90 -6.17 -3.22 6.19
N TYR A 91 -6.00 -4.15 7.15
CA TYR A 91 -6.71 -4.11 8.42
C TYR A 91 -6.35 -2.86 9.22
N VAL A 92 -5.06 -2.52 9.30
CA VAL A 92 -4.59 -1.29 9.96
C VAL A 92 -5.18 -0.04 9.26
N CYS A 93 -5.19 -0.01 7.92
CA CYS A 93 -5.78 1.09 7.16
C CYS A 93 -7.27 1.27 7.48
N TYR A 94 -8.03 0.18 7.54
CA TYR A 94 -9.44 0.24 7.88
C TYR A 94 -9.68 0.68 9.33
N MET A 95 -8.96 0.08 10.28
CA MET A 95 -9.14 0.35 11.70
C MET A 95 -8.79 1.78 12.10
N LEU A 96 -7.73 2.34 11.53
CA LEU A 96 -7.29 3.70 11.86
C LEU A 96 -7.92 4.79 10.99
N GLY A 97 -8.18 4.49 9.71
CA GLY A 97 -8.59 5.49 8.73
C GLY A 97 -9.97 5.26 8.10
N GLY A 98 -10.56 4.07 8.27
CA GLY A 98 -11.83 3.70 7.67
C GLY A 98 -11.72 3.31 6.19
N LEU A 99 -12.88 3.29 5.51
CA LEU A 99 -12.98 2.80 4.12
C LEU A 99 -12.17 3.59 3.10
N ALA A 100 -12.06 4.91 3.27
CA ALA A 100 -11.32 5.76 2.33
C ALA A 100 -9.82 5.38 2.29
N TRP A 101 -9.25 5.11 3.45
CA TRP A 101 -7.86 4.71 3.58
C TRP A 101 -7.62 3.26 3.15
N LEU A 102 -8.59 2.37 3.38
CA LEU A 102 -8.54 0.98 2.92
C LEU A 102 -8.60 0.88 1.40
N LEU A 103 -9.45 1.69 0.74
CA LEU A 103 -9.68 1.55 -0.71
C LEU A 103 -8.40 1.76 -1.52
N LEU A 104 -7.54 2.69 -1.14
CA LEU A 104 -6.34 3.03 -1.92
C LEU A 104 -5.33 1.86 -2.01
N PRO A 105 -4.94 1.16 -0.93
CA PRO A 105 -4.11 -0.03 -1.04
C PRO A 105 -4.83 -1.20 -1.72
N VAL A 106 -6.16 -1.31 -1.59
CA VAL A 106 -6.95 -2.31 -2.34
C VAL A 106 -6.82 -2.06 -3.84
N VAL A 107 -6.99 -0.81 -4.28
CA VAL A 107 -6.84 -0.42 -5.69
C VAL A 107 -5.42 -0.69 -6.18
N LEU A 108 -4.40 -0.30 -5.40
CA LEU A 108 -3.00 -0.55 -5.75
C LEU A 108 -2.74 -2.06 -5.93
N TYR A 109 -3.21 -2.89 -5.01
CA TYR A 109 -3.05 -4.34 -5.07
C TYR A 109 -3.79 -4.96 -6.27
N ALA A 110 -5.05 -4.62 -6.47
CA ALA A 110 -5.87 -5.17 -7.55
C ALA A 110 -5.38 -4.73 -8.94
N SER A 111 -4.84 -3.51 -9.04
CA SER A 111 -4.35 -2.94 -10.29
C SER A 111 -2.86 -3.19 -10.56
N TYR A 112 -2.14 -3.80 -9.63
CA TYR A 112 -0.70 -4.00 -9.69
C TYR A 112 -0.21 -4.52 -11.05
N ARG A 113 -0.85 -5.56 -11.61
CA ARG A 113 -0.50 -6.08 -12.94
C ARG A 113 -0.75 -5.10 -14.10
N ARG A 114 -1.70 -4.19 -13.93
CA ARG A 114 -2.03 -3.18 -14.95
C ARG A 114 -1.03 -2.03 -14.98
N LEU A 115 -0.25 -1.86 -13.90
CA LEU A 115 0.83 -0.87 -13.85
C LEU A 115 1.92 -1.18 -14.88
N MET A 116 2.16 -2.47 -15.18
CA MET A 116 3.20 -2.88 -16.11
C MET A 116 2.71 -2.76 -17.56
N PRO A 117 3.49 -2.14 -18.46
CA PRO A 117 3.24 -2.19 -19.88
C PRO A 117 3.31 -3.64 -20.38
N LYS A 118 2.33 -4.07 -21.20
CA LYS A 118 2.26 -5.44 -21.74
C LYS A 118 3.55 -5.88 -22.46
N ARG A 119 4.23 -4.93 -23.12
CA ARG A 119 5.50 -5.15 -23.86
C ARG A 119 6.63 -5.62 -22.93
N PHE A 120 6.58 -5.24 -21.65
CA PHE A 120 7.62 -5.50 -20.66
C PHE A 120 7.14 -6.45 -19.54
N ALA A 121 6.00 -7.11 -19.72
CA ALA A 121 5.42 -8.00 -18.72
C ALA A 121 6.04 -9.42 -18.71
N LYS A 122 7.21 -9.63 -19.36
CA LYS A 122 7.83 -10.97 -19.52
C LYS A 122 8.28 -11.58 -18.20
N ILE A 123 8.64 -10.78 -17.22
CA ILE A 123 9.23 -11.28 -15.97
C ILE A 123 8.31 -10.96 -14.80
N VAL A 124 7.73 -12.01 -14.23
CA VAL A 124 6.99 -11.93 -12.97
C VAL A 124 8.01 -12.09 -11.85
N SER A 125 8.43 -10.97 -11.24
CA SER A 125 9.24 -11.04 -10.02
C SER A 125 8.35 -11.30 -8.82
N THR A 126 8.70 -12.26 -7.97
CA THR A 126 8.07 -12.44 -6.67
C THR A 126 8.45 -11.28 -5.76
N HIS A 127 7.46 -10.68 -5.09
CA HIS A 127 7.69 -9.63 -4.11
C HIS A 127 7.70 -10.25 -2.72
N SER A 128 8.80 -10.02 -2.02
CA SER A 128 8.98 -10.43 -0.64
C SER A 128 8.21 -9.50 0.32
N ILE A 129 8.12 -9.91 1.57
CA ILE A 129 7.54 -9.12 2.65
C ILE A 129 8.16 -7.72 2.78
N PHE A 130 9.46 -7.56 2.49
CA PHE A 130 10.13 -6.25 2.52
C PHE A 130 9.53 -5.25 1.55
N GLY A 131 9.04 -5.71 0.40
CA GLY A 131 8.32 -4.86 -0.55
C GLY A 131 7.02 -4.32 0.03
N VAL A 132 6.27 -5.16 0.73
CA VAL A 132 5.01 -4.74 1.39
C VAL A 132 5.30 -3.82 2.56
N LEU A 133 6.30 -4.13 3.38
CA LEU A 133 6.67 -3.29 4.52
C LEU A 133 7.19 -1.91 4.09
N SER A 134 7.89 -1.82 2.95
CA SER A 134 8.29 -0.53 2.37
C SER A 134 7.08 0.34 2.04
N VAL A 135 6.00 -0.24 1.50
CA VAL A 135 4.75 0.47 1.23
C VAL A 135 4.01 0.80 2.52
N ALA A 136 3.86 -0.19 3.40
CA ALA A 136 3.11 -0.08 4.63
C ALA A 136 3.70 0.95 5.61
N SER A 137 5.03 1.02 5.74
CA SER A 137 5.70 1.95 6.68
C SER A 137 5.36 3.41 6.39
N VAL A 138 5.40 3.82 5.12
CA VAL A 138 5.04 5.20 4.73
C VAL A 138 3.54 5.43 4.88
N GLY A 139 2.72 4.44 4.52
CA GLY A 139 1.27 4.52 4.67
C GLY A 139 0.84 4.63 6.13
N ILE A 140 1.39 3.80 7.02
CA ILE A 140 1.11 3.84 8.46
C ILE A 140 1.55 5.16 9.09
N PHE A 141 2.71 5.72 8.67
CA PHE A 141 3.14 7.04 9.12
C PHE A 141 2.06 8.09 8.88
N TRP A 142 1.51 8.19 7.66
CA TRP A 142 0.46 9.16 7.34
C TRP A 142 -0.87 8.86 8.04
N LEU A 143 -1.21 7.59 8.23
CA LEU A 143 -2.37 7.16 9.01
C LEU A 143 -2.28 7.65 10.46
N LEU A 144 -1.15 7.44 11.11
CA LEU A 144 -0.93 7.87 12.48
C LEU A 144 -0.93 9.41 12.59
N ALA A 145 -0.32 10.09 11.63
CA ALA A 145 -0.32 11.55 11.57
C ALA A 145 -1.75 12.12 11.40
N SER A 146 -2.62 11.41 10.68
CA SER A 146 -3.99 11.89 10.41
C SER A 146 -4.92 11.86 11.62
N HIS A 147 -4.61 11.07 12.64
CA HIS A 147 -5.34 10.98 13.90
C HIS A 147 -6.87 10.83 13.72
N LYS A 148 -7.27 9.83 12.93
CA LYS A 148 -8.66 9.54 12.54
C LYS A 148 -9.35 10.60 11.66
N SER A 149 -8.60 11.58 11.15
CA SER A 149 -9.10 12.57 10.19
C SER A 149 -8.66 12.20 8.77
N ASN A 150 -9.20 12.89 7.76
CA ASN A 150 -8.74 12.77 6.38
C ASN A 150 -7.68 13.82 5.99
N ALA A 151 -7.11 14.54 6.97
CA ALA A 151 -6.20 15.65 6.74
C ALA A 151 -4.99 15.27 5.87
N TYR A 152 -4.46 14.06 6.06
CA TYR A 152 -3.27 13.59 5.35
C TYR A 152 -3.55 12.50 4.30
N ILE A 153 -4.80 12.36 3.85
CA ILE A 153 -5.14 11.36 2.82
C ILE A 153 -4.47 11.67 1.48
N TYR A 154 -4.20 12.94 1.18
CA TYR A 154 -3.49 13.35 -0.04
C TYR A 154 -2.00 12.94 -0.05
N PRO A 155 -1.18 13.26 0.99
CA PRO A 155 0.17 12.69 1.09
C PRO A 155 0.19 11.16 1.10
N TYR A 156 -0.76 10.51 1.78
CA TYR A 156 -0.91 9.07 1.77
C TYR A 156 -1.13 8.51 0.37
N ALA A 157 -2.07 9.09 -0.39
CA ALA A 157 -2.33 8.71 -1.78
C ALA A 157 -1.10 8.94 -2.67
N THR A 158 -0.38 10.06 -2.46
CA THR A 158 0.87 10.36 -3.18
C THR A 158 1.94 9.32 -2.88
N ALA A 159 2.09 8.87 -1.63
CA ALA A 159 3.01 7.80 -1.27
C ALA A 159 2.68 6.50 -2.01
N LEU A 160 1.41 6.06 -1.98
CA LEU A 160 0.97 4.83 -2.66
C LEU A 160 1.16 4.92 -4.18
N ALA A 161 0.81 6.06 -4.79
CA ALA A 161 1.04 6.28 -6.21
C ALA A 161 2.53 6.28 -6.56
N THR A 162 3.38 6.85 -5.70
CA THR A 162 4.84 6.81 -5.88
C THR A 162 5.37 5.39 -5.81
N HIS A 163 4.93 4.58 -4.85
CA HIS A 163 5.29 3.17 -4.79
C HIS A 163 4.89 2.41 -6.06
N GLY A 164 3.67 2.62 -6.56
CA GLY A 164 3.21 2.03 -7.81
C GLY A 164 4.05 2.44 -9.01
N ALA A 165 4.40 3.73 -9.12
CA ALA A 165 5.24 4.26 -10.20
C ALA A 165 6.67 3.71 -10.14
N ILE A 166 7.27 3.64 -8.95
CA ILE A 166 8.61 3.07 -8.74
C ILE A 166 8.62 1.58 -9.12
N ILE A 167 7.63 0.80 -8.67
CA ILE A 167 7.53 -0.63 -9.00
C ILE A 167 7.43 -0.80 -10.52
N ALA A 168 6.55 -0.06 -11.19
CA ALA A 168 6.40 -0.14 -12.64
C ALA A 168 7.68 0.25 -13.38
N SER A 169 8.33 1.35 -13.00
CA SER A 169 9.60 1.79 -13.60
C SER A 169 10.73 0.80 -13.37
N ALA A 170 10.82 0.21 -12.16
CA ALA A 170 11.81 -0.81 -11.84
C ALA A 170 11.65 -2.08 -12.69
N HIS A 171 10.41 -2.50 -12.95
CA HIS A 171 10.15 -3.64 -13.84
C HIS A 171 10.52 -3.35 -15.30
N ILE A 172 10.22 -2.14 -15.80
CA ILE A 172 10.63 -1.73 -17.15
C ILE A 172 12.15 -1.72 -17.25
N HIS A 173 12.85 -1.22 -16.23
CA HIS A 173 14.31 -1.18 -16.18
C HIS A 173 14.93 -2.57 -16.17
N LEU A 174 14.39 -3.50 -15.34
CA LEU A 174 14.83 -4.90 -15.32
C LEU A 174 14.69 -5.57 -16.69
N ASN A 175 13.53 -5.40 -17.32
CA ASN A 175 13.30 -5.99 -18.64
C ASN A 175 14.21 -5.36 -19.71
N ALA A 176 14.49 -4.07 -19.63
CA ALA A 176 15.43 -3.40 -20.54
C ALA A 176 16.86 -3.91 -20.31
N PHE A 177 17.25 -4.20 -19.08
CA PHE A 177 18.54 -4.81 -18.76
C PHE A 177 18.65 -6.23 -19.31
N ASP A 178 17.63 -7.06 -19.10
CA ASP A 178 17.59 -8.45 -19.59
C ASP A 178 17.56 -8.51 -21.15
N ASP A 179 16.89 -7.57 -21.80
CA ASP A 179 16.79 -7.46 -23.27
C ASP A 179 17.98 -6.69 -23.90
N CYS A 180 19.00 -6.30 -23.12
CA CYS A 180 20.15 -5.46 -23.57
C CYS A 180 19.72 -4.16 -24.26
N ALA A 181 18.55 -3.62 -23.90
CA ALA A 181 17.99 -2.40 -24.49
C ALA A 181 18.71 -1.15 -23.95
N ASN A 182 18.75 -0.09 -24.77
CA ASN A 182 19.31 1.19 -24.35
C ASN A 182 18.39 1.86 -23.32
N TRP A 183 18.71 1.69 -22.05
CA TRP A 183 17.94 2.24 -20.92
C TRP A 183 17.87 3.75 -20.94
N ASP A 184 18.94 4.45 -21.32
CA ASP A 184 18.96 5.92 -21.29
C ASP A 184 17.92 6.53 -22.23
N LYS A 185 17.65 5.89 -23.37
CA LYS A 185 16.58 6.28 -24.29
C LYS A 185 15.18 5.96 -23.77
N LEU A 186 15.03 4.93 -22.95
CA LEU A 186 13.74 4.47 -22.43
C LEU A 186 13.37 5.11 -21.10
N LYS A 187 14.34 5.58 -20.35
CA LYS A 187 14.22 6.01 -18.95
C LYS A 187 13.11 7.04 -18.73
N LEU A 188 13.12 8.13 -19.48
CA LEU A 188 12.13 9.20 -19.32
C LEU A 188 10.71 8.72 -19.68
N TYR A 189 10.58 7.95 -20.74
CA TYR A 189 9.33 7.34 -21.15
C TYR A 189 8.81 6.37 -20.07
N ALA A 190 9.69 5.52 -19.54
CA ALA A 190 9.35 4.56 -18.50
C ALA A 190 8.84 5.26 -17.24
N ILE A 191 9.52 6.32 -16.78
CA ILE A 191 9.11 7.12 -15.63
C ILE A 191 7.75 7.78 -15.91
N GLY A 192 7.61 8.49 -17.03
CA GLY A 192 6.39 9.21 -17.37
C GLY A 192 5.16 8.29 -17.45
N CYS A 193 5.27 7.16 -18.17
CA CYS A 193 4.18 6.19 -18.27
C CYS A 193 3.83 5.57 -16.90
N SER A 194 4.83 5.26 -16.07
CA SER A 194 4.63 4.67 -14.75
C SER A 194 3.94 5.67 -13.81
N VAL A 195 4.36 6.93 -13.84
CA VAL A 195 3.76 8.01 -13.04
C VAL A 195 2.30 8.22 -13.43
N LEU A 196 2.01 8.42 -14.71
CA LEU A 196 0.65 8.68 -15.19
C LEU A 196 -0.30 7.52 -14.86
N LYS A 197 0.14 6.27 -15.06
CA LYS A 197 -0.66 5.09 -14.72
C LYS A 197 -0.92 4.99 -13.22
N SER A 198 0.11 5.11 -12.40
CA SER A 198 -0.04 4.98 -10.96
C SER A 198 -0.85 6.13 -10.36
N TRP A 199 -0.62 7.35 -10.83
CA TRP A 199 -1.41 8.51 -10.46
C TRP A 199 -2.90 8.29 -10.78
N SER A 200 -3.24 7.94 -12.00
CA SER A 200 -4.64 7.76 -12.39
C SER A 200 -5.33 6.64 -11.60
N LEU A 201 -4.63 5.53 -11.33
CA LEU A 201 -5.17 4.41 -10.56
C LEU A 201 -5.49 4.76 -9.11
N ILE A 202 -4.70 5.64 -8.49
CA ILE A 202 -4.89 6.02 -7.08
C ILE A 202 -5.76 7.27 -6.96
N PHE A 203 -5.51 8.31 -7.75
CA PHE A 203 -6.15 9.60 -7.57
C PHE A 203 -7.56 9.68 -8.15
N ILE A 204 -7.86 8.93 -9.23
CA ILE A 204 -9.24 8.92 -9.75
C ILE A 204 -10.21 8.32 -8.71
N PRO A 205 -9.98 7.13 -8.14
CA PRO A 205 -10.82 6.63 -7.05
C PRO A 205 -10.85 7.55 -5.83
N LEU A 206 -9.73 8.17 -5.47
CA LEU A 206 -9.70 9.12 -4.35
C LEU A 206 -10.67 10.28 -4.57
N MET A 207 -10.71 10.87 -5.76
CA MET A 207 -11.62 11.98 -6.09
C MET A 207 -13.08 11.59 -5.96
N PHE A 208 -13.45 10.37 -6.31
CA PHE A 208 -14.81 9.86 -6.10
C PHE A 208 -15.16 9.69 -4.62
N LEU A 209 -14.18 9.44 -3.76
CA LEU A 209 -14.37 9.30 -2.32
C LEU A 209 -14.45 10.64 -1.60
N THR A 210 -13.57 11.60 -1.98
CA THR A 210 -13.40 12.87 -1.26
C THR A 210 -14.20 14.02 -1.88
N GLY A 211 -14.74 13.81 -3.08
CA GLY A 211 -15.47 14.81 -3.84
C GLY A 211 -14.55 15.74 -4.67
N PHE A 212 -15.16 16.43 -5.64
CA PHE A 212 -14.47 17.32 -6.60
C PHE A 212 -14.52 18.77 -6.13
N THR A 213 -13.88 19.07 -5.00
CA THR A 213 -13.68 20.47 -4.56
C THR A 213 -12.51 21.11 -5.34
N THR A 214 -12.46 22.44 -5.40
CA THR A 214 -11.35 23.15 -6.05
C THR A 214 -9.99 22.74 -5.47
N ASP A 215 -9.90 22.62 -4.15
CA ASP A 215 -8.69 22.19 -3.44
C ASP A 215 -8.26 20.79 -3.87
N HIS A 216 -9.20 19.83 -3.90
CA HIS A 216 -8.90 18.45 -4.34
C HIS A 216 -8.48 18.40 -5.81
N VAL A 217 -9.08 19.22 -6.67
CA VAL A 217 -8.71 19.28 -8.10
C VAL A 217 -7.29 19.83 -8.27
N VAL A 218 -6.92 20.89 -7.56
CA VAL A 218 -5.54 21.44 -7.58
C VAL A 218 -4.54 20.34 -7.13
N LYS A 219 -4.81 19.68 -6.01
CA LYS A 219 -3.98 18.60 -5.49
C LYS A 219 -3.86 17.42 -6.48
N LEU A 220 -4.96 17.09 -7.17
CA LEU A 220 -4.96 16.07 -8.23
C LEU A 220 -3.93 16.39 -9.32
N PHE A 221 -3.89 17.62 -9.82
CA PHE A 221 -2.97 18.02 -10.89
C PHE A 221 -1.53 18.25 -10.43
N LEU A 222 -1.30 18.56 -9.16
CA LEU A 222 0.05 18.68 -8.59
C LEU A 222 0.68 17.33 -8.27
N ALA A 223 -0.11 16.32 -7.92
CA ALA A 223 0.39 15.01 -7.51
C ALA A 223 1.37 14.36 -8.52
N PRO A 224 1.12 14.36 -9.86
CA PRO A 224 2.05 13.78 -10.81
C PRO A 224 3.46 14.36 -10.74
N ILE A 225 3.60 15.63 -10.38
CA ILE A 225 4.92 16.30 -10.26
C ILE A 225 5.71 15.66 -9.12
N TRP A 226 5.12 15.51 -7.95
CA TRP A 226 5.78 14.92 -6.78
C TRP A 226 6.09 13.44 -6.97
N ILE A 227 5.16 12.70 -7.56
CA ILE A 227 5.35 11.30 -7.93
C ILE A 227 6.49 11.17 -8.94
N PHE A 228 6.57 12.07 -9.94
CA PHE A 228 7.63 12.07 -10.94
C PHE A 228 9.00 12.33 -10.32
N VAL A 229 9.13 13.38 -9.48
CA VAL A 229 10.38 13.71 -8.79
C VAL A 229 10.88 12.54 -7.96
N ALA A 230 10.02 11.94 -7.14
CA ALA A 230 10.37 10.81 -6.30
C ALA A 230 10.74 9.55 -7.11
N THR A 231 10.00 9.28 -8.19
CA THR A 231 10.29 8.14 -9.08
C THR A 231 11.60 8.35 -9.85
N ALA A 232 11.85 9.56 -10.35
CA ALA A 232 13.09 9.91 -11.02
C ALA A 232 14.30 9.78 -10.08
N LEU A 233 14.16 10.25 -8.84
CA LEU A 233 15.19 10.09 -7.81
C LEU A 233 15.50 8.61 -7.56
N PHE A 234 14.48 7.76 -7.40
CA PHE A 234 14.68 6.32 -7.25
C PHE A 234 15.43 5.72 -8.43
N VAL A 235 14.97 6.01 -9.66
CA VAL A 235 15.55 5.45 -10.90
C VAL A 235 16.99 5.91 -11.12
N THR A 236 17.34 7.14 -10.74
CA THR A 236 18.70 7.68 -10.90
C THR A 236 19.67 7.16 -9.85
N THR A 237 19.19 6.90 -8.64
CA THR A 237 20.03 6.46 -7.51
C THR A 237 20.11 4.94 -7.37
N THR A 238 19.30 4.19 -8.13
CA THR A 238 19.23 2.74 -8.01
C THR A 238 19.75 2.06 -9.27
N LYS A 239 20.84 1.32 -9.13
CA LYS A 239 21.41 0.52 -10.21
C LYS A 239 20.68 -0.82 -10.30
N VAL A 240 20.36 -1.24 -11.51
CA VAL A 240 19.85 -2.59 -11.80
C VAL A 240 21.02 -3.53 -12.06
N GLY A 241 20.98 -4.69 -11.42
CA GLY A 241 21.99 -5.75 -11.55
C GLY A 241 21.37 -7.10 -11.18
N PRO A 242 22.16 -8.19 -11.20
CA PRO A 242 21.65 -9.55 -10.95
C PRO A 242 20.87 -9.69 -9.63
N ASP A 243 21.34 -9.04 -8.56
CA ASP A 243 20.75 -9.12 -7.22
C ASP A 243 19.62 -8.09 -6.97
N PHE A 244 19.29 -7.28 -7.96
CA PHE A 244 18.32 -6.20 -7.81
C PHE A 244 16.95 -6.67 -7.26
N ARG A 245 16.52 -7.89 -7.66
CA ARG A 245 15.21 -8.43 -7.26
C ARG A 245 15.13 -8.73 -5.76
N ASN A 246 16.22 -9.21 -5.17
CA ASN A 246 16.30 -9.69 -3.79
C ASN A 246 16.91 -8.66 -2.82
N SER A 247 17.32 -7.50 -3.32
CA SER A 247 18.02 -6.50 -2.51
C SER A 247 17.08 -5.78 -1.54
N SER A 248 17.29 -5.97 -0.24
CA SER A 248 16.60 -5.20 0.81
C SER A 248 16.87 -3.69 0.69
N SER A 249 18.07 -3.31 0.26
CA SER A 249 18.46 -1.92 0.01
C SER A 249 17.55 -1.22 -1.01
N ARG A 250 17.10 -1.95 -2.04
CA ARG A 250 16.11 -1.42 -3.01
C ARG A 250 14.81 -1.02 -2.33
N TRP A 251 14.30 -1.87 -1.45
CA TRP A 251 13.03 -1.63 -0.76
C TRP A 251 13.10 -0.45 0.20
N ILE A 252 14.23 -0.29 0.91
CA ILE A 252 14.49 0.87 1.75
C ILE A 252 14.51 2.15 0.90
N LYS A 253 15.27 2.17 -0.20
CA LYS A 253 15.32 3.31 -1.13
C LYS A 253 13.93 3.66 -1.67
N GLN A 254 13.14 2.65 -2.03
CA GLN A 254 11.76 2.85 -2.49
C GLN A 254 10.90 3.53 -1.42
N GLY A 255 10.97 3.06 -0.16
CA GLY A 255 10.27 3.68 0.97
C GLY A 255 10.69 5.13 1.19
N VAL A 256 12.00 5.39 1.20
CA VAL A 256 12.54 6.76 1.36
C VAL A 256 12.08 7.69 0.24
N CYS A 257 12.14 7.25 -1.03
CA CYS A 257 11.68 8.07 -2.15
C CYS A 257 10.17 8.34 -2.07
N ALA A 258 9.37 7.35 -1.68
CA ALA A 258 7.92 7.53 -1.50
C ALA A 258 7.60 8.47 -0.33
N ALA A 259 8.34 8.38 0.77
CA ALA A 259 8.21 9.31 1.90
C ALA A 259 8.56 10.75 1.49
N LEU A 260 9.65 10.94 0.75
CA LEU A 260 10.03 12.27 0.22
C LEU A 260 8.98 12.83 -0.73
N GLY A 261 8.48 12.04 -1.69
CA GLY A 261 7.44 12.48 -2.62
C GLY A 261 6.16 12.89 -1.92
N SER A 262 5.75 12.15 -0.89
CA SER A 262 4.56 12.46 -0.09
C SER A 262 4.76 13.66 0.83
N ALA A 263 5.96 13.87 1.38
CA ALA A 263 6.29 15.06 2.16
C ALA A 263 6.31 16.33 1.29
N LEU A 264 6.86 16.25 0.07
CA LEU A 264 6.80 17.34 -0.90
C LEU A 264 5.35 17.69 -1.28
N ALA A 265 4.50 16.67 -1.43
CA ALA A 265 3.08 16.87 -1.68
C ALA A 265 2.38 17.61 -0.52
N LEU A 266 2.76 17.35 0.72
CA LEU A 266 2.24 18.09 1.87
C LEU A 266 2.64 19.57 1.82
N VAL A 267 3.94 19.85 1.61
CA VAL A 267 4.45 21.23 1.57
C VAL A 267 3.87 22.03 0.39
N GLY A 268 3.69 21.40 -0.76
CA GLY A 268 3.12 22.04 -1.96
C GLY A 268 1.61 22.30 -1.87
N THR A 269 0.95 21.95 -0.76
CA THR A 269 -0.49 22.15 -0.53
C THR A 269 -0.80 23.07 0.66
N ILE A 270 0.23 23.55 1.36
CA ILE A 270 0.14 24.63 2.35
C ILE A 270 0.31 25.97 1.63
#